data_d57307fb019e3dad1730fec663f8b737
#
_entry.id   d57307fb019e3dad1730fec663f8b737
#
_cell.length_a   1.000
_cell.length_b   1.000
_cell.length_c   1.000
_cell.angle_alpha   90.00
_cell.angle_beta   90.00
_cell.angle_gamma   90.00
#
_symmetry.space_group_name_H-M   'P 1'
#
loop_
_entity.id
_entity.type
_entity.pdbx_description
1 polymer ?
#
loop_
_entity_poly.entity_id
_entity_poly.type
_entity_poly.pdbx_seq_one_letter_code
_entity_poly.pdbx_strand_id
1 'polypeptide(L)'
;MAGSVTITYSSHDTIKYVEWTWTSDGSGDMSGTDTVVVSGVPLRWATNPSATAPSANYDVVVNDDDGIDIAAGGLVNRHTSTSEQVLTGGDAKDGAAFMGKLSLVVSNAGDSKIGTLRMYYR
;
A
#
# COMPACT_ATOMS: atom_id res chain seq x y z
N MET A 1 21.43 0.72 0.37
CA MET A 1 20.65 1.07 -0.82
C MET A 1 19.32 1.66 -0.38
N ALA A 2 18.95 2.79 -0.93
CA ALA A 2 17.65 3.36 -0.61
C ALA A 2 16.54 2.49 -1.20
N GLY A 3 15.43 2.41 -0.53
CA GLY A 3 14.25 1.75 -1.07
C GLY A 3 13.70 2.50 -2.29
N SER A 4 12.90 1.82 -3.07
CA SER A 4 12.32 2.38 -4.28
C SER A 4 10.89 1.92 -4.47
N VAL A 5 10.13 2.66 -5.26
CA VAL A 5 8.75 2.31 -5.58
C VAL A 5 8.42 2.72 -7.01
N THR A 6 7.70 1.85 -7.69
CA THR A 6 7.10 2.13 -9.00
C THR A 6 5.59 2.16 -8.82
N ILE A 7 4.94 3.19 -9.34
CA ILE A 7 3.52 3.41 -9.11
C ILE A 7 2.78 3.38 -10.44
N THR A 8 1.71 2.60 -10.50
CA THR A 8 0.88 2.45 -11.68
C THR A 8 -0.56 2.81 -11.33
N TYR A 9 -1.21 3.55 -12.21
CA TYR A 9 -2.60 3.97 -12.05
C TYR A 9 -3.44 3.35 -13.14
N SER A 10 -4.64 2.90 -12.79
CA SER A 10 -5.58 2.39 -13.78
C SER A 10 -7.01 2.79 -13.39
N SER A 11 -7.84 2.97 -14.39
CA SER A 11 -9.26 3.25 -14.16
C SER A 11 -10.11 2.52 -15.19
N HIS A 12 -11.24 2.01 -14.73
CA HIS A 12 -12.23 1.40 -15.61
C HIS A 12 -13.60 1.77 -15.05
N ASP A 13 -14.26 2.71 -15.72
CA ASP A 13 -15.53 3.29 -15.26
C ASP A 13 -15.38 3.90 -13.87
N THR A 14 -16.15 3.41 -12.90
CA THR A 14 -16.14 3.94 -11.53
C THR A 14 -15.08 3.29 -10.65
N ILE A 15 -14.51 2.16 -11.08
CA ILE A 15 -13.49 1.47 -10.28
C ILE A 15 -12.11 1.82 -10.82
N LYS A 16 -11.26 2.29 -9.93
CA LYS A 16 -9.89 2.68 -10.22
C LYS A 16 -8.96 1.91 -9.29
N TYR A 17 -7.68 1.82 -9.64
CA TYR A 17 -6.69 1.33 -8.69
C TYR A 17 -5.37 2.08 -8.81
N VAL A 18 -4.65 2.11 -7.70
CA VAL A 18 -3.24 2.49 -7.63
C VAL A 18 -2.49 1.24 -7.24
N GLU A 19 -1.40 0.95 -7.93
CA GLU A 19 -0.53 -0.18 -7.61
C GLU A 19 0.86 0.33 -7.32
N TRP A 20 1.38 -0.05 -6.17
CA TRP A 20 2.76 0.24 -5.77
C TRP A 20 3.55 -1.05 -5.81
N THR A 21 4.62 -1.08 -6.60
CA THR A 21 5.62 -2.15 -6.55
C THR A 21 6.83 -1.57 -5.87
N TRP A 22 7.16 -2.07 -4.70
CA TRP A 22 8.17 -1.48 -3.84
C TRP A 22 9.32 -2.44 -3.58
N THR A 23 10.51 -1.86 -3.32
CA THR A 23 11.70 -2.59 -2.90
C THR A 23 12.21 -1.94 -1.62
N SER A 24 12.43 -2.75 -0.59
CA SER A 24 12.94 -2.23 0.68
C SER A 24 14.44 -1.95 0.62
N ASP A 25 14.91 -1.12 1.52
CA ASP A 25 16.34 -0.83 1.70
C ASP A 25 17.02 -1.90 2.57
N GLY A 26 18.26 -1.65 2.96
CA GLY A 26 19.02 -2.57 3.80
C GLY A 26 18.48 -2.75 5.21
N SER A 27 17.62 -1.83 5.66
CA SER A 27 16.96 -1.91 6.98
C SER A 27 15.56 -2.50 6.89
N GLY A 28 15.10 -2.84 5.70
CA GLY A 28 13.76 -3.38 5.52
C GLY A 28 12.66 -2.33 5.39
N ASP A 29 13.03 -1.11 5.05
CA ASP A 29 12.11 0.01 5.00
C ASP A 29 12.05 0.61 3.60
N MET A 30 10.92 1.22 3.27
CA MET A 30 10.74 2.01 2.07
C MET A 30 9.71 3.09 2.33
N SER A 31 9.94 4.28 1.85
CA SER A 31 8.94 5.34 1.82
C SER A 31 9.00 6.07 0.50
N GLY A 32 7.84 6.43 -0.02
CA GLY A 32 7.76 7.18 -1.27
C GLY A 32 6.42 7.87 -1.41
N THR A 33 6.45 9.10 -1.92
CA THR A 33 5.25 9.91 -2.14
C THR A 33 4.91 9.92 -3.62
N ASP A 34 3.64 9.72 -3.93
CA ASP A 34 3.14 9.79 -5.30
C ASP A 34 3.27 11.21 -5.85
N THR A 35 3.42 11.30 -7.16
CA THR A 35 3.45 12.60 -7.84
C THR A 35 2.07 13.01 -8.36
N VAL A 36 1.11 12.11 -8.34
CA VAL A 36 -0.23 12.30 -8.89
C VAL A 36 -1.22 12.49 -7.76
N VAL A 37 -2.09 13.47 -7.91
CA VAL A 37 -3.20 13.69 -6.98
C VAL A 37 -4.30 12.70 -7.33
N VAL A 38 -4.76 11.95 -6.36
CA VAL A 38 -5.89 11.03 -6.48
C VAL A 38 -6.94 11.36 -5.43
N SER A 39 -8.17 11.00 -5.70
CA SER A 39 -9.26 11.24 -4.76
C SER A 39 -10.29 10.13 -4.86
N GLY A 40 -10.93 9.81 -3.76
CA GLY A 40 -11.97 8.81 -3.75
C GLY A 40 -12.15 8.15 -2.40
N VAL A 41 -12.70 6.95 -2.43
CA VAL A 41 -12.95 6.13 -1.25
C VAL A 41 -12.33 4.76 -1.48
N PRO A 42 -11.42 4.29 -0.61
CA PRO A 42 -10.85 2.96 -0.76
C PRO A 42 -11.92 1.89 -0.59
N LEU A 43 -11.85 0.86 -1.42
CA LEU A 43 -12.78 -0.27 -1.37
C LEU A 43 -12.08 -1.55 -0.94
N ARG A 44 -10.87 -1.76 -1.43
CA ARG A 44 -10.15 -3.02 -1.21
C ARG A 44 -8.65 -2.79 -1.36
N TRP A 45 -7.90 -3.42 -0.48
CA TRP A 45 -6.44 -3.45 -0.54
C TRP A 45 -5.98 -4.87 -0.81
N ALA A 46 -4.99 -5.05 -1.65
CA ALA A 46 -4.41 -6.35 -1.92
C ALA A 46 -2.90 -6.28 -1.80
N THR A 47 -2.32 -7.19 -1.05
CA THR A 47 -0.86 -7.31 -0.92
C THR A 47 -0.41 -8.59 -1.61
N ASN A 48 0.63 -8.47 -2.41
CA ASN A 48 1.21 -9.61 -3.12
C ASN A 48 2.70 -9.65 -2.84
N PRO A 49 3.19 -10.71 -2.19
CA PRO A 49 4.62 -10.93 -2.09
C PRO A 49 5.16 -11.39 -3.44
N SER A 50 6.43 -11.12 -3.69
CA SER A 50 7.11 -11.56 -4.90
C SER A 50 7.96 -12.80 -4.60
N ALA A 51 8.72 -13.26 -5.60
CA ALA A 51 9.72 -14.32 -5.40
C ALA A 51 10.82 -13.86 -4.45
N THR A 52 11.10 -12.55 -4.36
CA THR A 52 12.00 -11.95 -3.38
C THR A 52 11.15 -11.46 -2.20
N ALA A 53 10.53 -12.41 -1.53
CA ALA A 53 9.43 -12.15 -0.61
C ALA A 53 9.83 -11.33 0.61
N PRO A 54 8.98 -10.40 1.05
CA PRO A 54 9.20 -9.67 2.31
C PRO A 54 9.25 -10.62 3.50
N SER A 55 9.89 -10.16 4.58
CA SER A 55 9.89 -10.90 5.83
C SER A 55 8.46 -11.02 6.39
N ALA A 56 8.21 -12.08 7.15
CA ALA A 56 6.91 -12.28 7.78
C ALA A 56 6.55 -11.09 8.67
N ASN A 57 5.28 -10.72 8.65
CA ASN A 57 4.73 -9.62 9.47
C ASN A 57 5.28 -8.25 9.08
N TYR A 58 5.59 -8.04 7.81
CA TYR A 58 5.95 -6.71 7.36
C TYR A 58 4.73 -5.78 7.43
N ASP A 59 4.99 -4.49 7.56
CA ASP A 59 3.96 -3.50 7.81
C ASP A 59 3.88 -2.52 6.66
N VAL A 60 2.66 -2.14 6.30
CA VAL A 60 2.40 -1.18 5.24
C VAL A 60 1.48 -0.09 5.78
N VAL A 61 1.78 1.15 5.42
CA VAL A 61 0.97 2.32 5.74
C VAL A 61 0.84 3.13 4.46
N VAL A 62 -0.36 3.65 4.19
CA VAL A 62 -0.59 4.58 3.09
C VAL A 62 -1.15 5.86 3.69
N ASN A 63 -0.35 6.90 3.68
CA ASN A 63 -0.70 8.19 4.29
C ASN A 63 -1.25 9.16 3.24
N ASP A 64 -2.22 9.96 3.66
CA ASP A 64 -2.68 11.11 2.88
C ASP A 64 -1.77 12.32 3.09
N ASP A 65 -2.16 13.48 2.58
CA ASP A 65 -1.38 14.71 2.71
C ASP A 65 -1.19 15.18 4.16
N ASP A 66 -2.05 14.74 5.05
CA ASP A 66 -1.97 15.10 6.47
C ASP A 66 -1.20 14.08 7.29
N GLY A 67 -0.66 13.05 6.65
CA GLY A 67 0.08 11.98 7.33
C GLY A 67 -0.81 10.96 8.02
N ILE A 68 -2.07 10.87 7.63
CA ILE A 68 -3.02 9.94 8.22
C ILE A 68 -3.11 8.69 7.35
N ASP A 69 -2.99 7.52 7.98
CA ASP A 69 -3.10 6.23 7.30
C ASP A 69 -4.55 5.99 6.84
N ILE A 70 -4.77 6.03 5.54
CA ILE A 70 -6.11 5.82 4.98
C ILE A 70 -6.57 4.36 5.03
N ALA A 71 -5.67 3.42 5.33
CA ALA A 71 -6.03 2.03 5.59
C ALA A 71 -6.33 1.79 7.09
N ALA A 72 -6.20 2.81 7.92
CA ALA A 72 -6.54 2.78 9.35
C ALA A 72 -5.89 1.62 10.10
N GLY A 73 -4.62 1.34 9.83
CA GLY A 73 -3.88 0.26 10.47
C GLY A 73 -4.18 -1.13 9.94
N GLY A 74 -4.99 -1.24 8.88
CA GLY A 74 -5.41 -2.55 8.36
C GLY A 74 -4.35 -3.30 7.58
N LEU A 75 -3.23 -2.67 7.25
CA LEU A 75 -2.19 -3.28 6.42
C LEU A 75 -0.93 -3.64 7.19
N VAL A 76 -1.02 -3.79 8.51
CA VAL A 76 0.10 -4.26 9.32
C VAL A 76 0.16 -5.78 9.34
N ASN A 77 1.34 -6.34 9.59
CA ASN A 77 1.57 -7.78 9.74
C ASN A 77 1.13 -8.58 8.52
N ARG A 78 1.61 -8.18 7.33
CA ARG A 78 1.27 -8.87 6.09
C ARG A 78 2.07 -10.16 5.92
N HIS A 79 1.49 -11.09 5.20
CA HIS A 79 2.06 -12.43 5.03
C HIS A 79 3.24 -12.43 4.05
N THR A 80 4.25 -13.22 4.37
CA THR A 80 5.48 -13.29 3.56
C THR A 80 5.30 -13.99 2.21
N SER A 81 4.38 -14.95 2.11
CA SER A 81 4.27 -15.79 0.90
C SER A 81 2.86 -15.87 0.33
N THR A 82 1.85 -15.43 1.06
CA THR A 82 0.45 -15.51 0.65
C THR A 82 -0.07 -14.12 0.29
N SER A 83 -0.69 -14.00 -0.88
CA SER A 83 -1.42 -12.79 -1.23
C SER A 83 -2.63 -12.63 -0.31
N GLU A 84 -2.83 -11.42 0.18
CA GLU A 84 -3.89 -11.13 1.12
C GLU A 84 -4.73 -9.96 0.65
N GLN A 85 -5.95 -9.88 1.14
CA GLN A 85 -6.78 -8.71 0.90
C GLN A 85 -7.35 -8.17 2.22
N VAL A 86 -7.56 -6.86 2.22
CA VAL A 86 -8.27 -6.17 3.31
C VAL A 86 -9.42 -5.41 2.67
N LEU A 87 -10.61 -5.63 3.18
CA LEU A 87 -11.80 -4.92 2.71
C LEU A 87 -12.05 -3.74 3.63
N THR A 88 -12.32 -2.58 3.04
CA THR A 88 -12.78 -1.43 3.79
C THR A 88 -14.30 -1.44 3.85
N GLY A 89 -14.85 -0.89 4.92
CA GLY A 89 -16.30 -0.86 5.10
C GLY A 89 -16.90 -2.05 5.80
N GLY A 90 -16.09 -3.02 6.21
CA GLY A 90 -16.60 -4.24 6.82
C GLY A 90 -17.02 -4.12 8.27
N ASP A 91 -16.49 -3.22 9.02
CA ASP A 91 -16.60 -3.17 10.47
C ASP A 91 -16.95 -1.79 10.98
N ALA A 92 -17.94 -1.15 10.42
CA ALA A 92 -18.24 0.25 10.74
C ALA A 92 -17.06 1.18 10.45
N LYS A 93 -16.07 0.68 9.76
CA LYS A 93 -14.90 1.45 9.31
C LYS A 93 -14.96 1.54 7.81
N ASP A 94 -15.94 2.23 7.33
CA ASP A 94 -16.02 2.52 5.91
C ASP A 94 -14.74 3.21 5.49
N GLY A 95 -14.28 2.91 4.30
CA GLY A 95 -13.10 3.54 3.79
C GLY A 95 -13.23 5.06 3.88
N ALA A 96 -12.23 5.70 4.47
CA ALA A 96 -12.24 7.16 4.59
C ALA A 96 -12.00 7.78 3.23
N ALA A 97 -12.78 8.77 2.89
CA ALA A 97 -12.54 9.56 1.69
C ALA A 97 -11.15 10.21 1.76
N PHE A 98 -10.46 10.24 0.63
CA PHE A 98 -9.14 10.83 0.56
C PHE A 98 -9.02 11.70 -0.67
N MET A 99 -8.10 12.67 -0.62
CA MET A 99 -7.72 13.48 -1.76
C MET A 99 -6.30 13.98 -1.55
N GLY A 100 -5.47 13.88 -2.57
CA GLY A 100 -4.11 14.37 -2.50
C GLY A 100 -3.11 13.37 -3.04
N LYS A 101 -1.85 13.60 -2.71
CA LYS A 101 -0.76 12.70 -3.07
C LYS A 101 -0.58 11.71 -1.94
N LEU A 102 -0.64 10.43 -2.26
CA LEU A 102 -0.51 9.37 -1.27
C LEU A 102 0.95 9.02 -1.05
N SER A 103 1.30 8.68 0.18
CA SER A 103 2.66 8.24 0.53
C SER A 103 2.61 6.82 1.04
N LEU A 104 3.40 5.95 0.42
CA LEU A 104 3.55 4.57 0.86
C LEU A 104 4.71 4.47 1.83
N VAL A 105 4.50 3.80 2.95
CA VAL A 105 5.55 3.48 3.92
C VAL A 105 5.51 1.99 4.20
N VAL A 106 6.64 1.33 3.99
CA VAL A 106 6.82 -0.09 4.28
C VAL A 106 7.89 -0.22 5.35
N SER A 107 7.69 -1.10 6.32
CA SER A 107 8.67 -1.36 7.37
C SER A 107 8.72 -2.85 7.70
N ASN A 108 9.82 -3.27 8.29
CA ASN A 108 10.05 -4.64 8.72
C ASN A 108 10.03 -5.67 7.58
N ALA A 109 10.33 -5.24 6.37
CA ALA A 109 10.25 -6.12 5.19
C ALA A 109 11.51 -6.95 4.95
N GLY A 110 12.60 -6.65 5.63
CA GLY A 110 13.89 -7.30 5.38
C GLY A 110 14.68 -6.59 4.28
N ASP A 111 15.93 -6.96 4.12
CA ASP A 111 16.86 -6.30 3.21
C ASP A 111 16.50 -6.58 1.75
N SER A 112 16.31 -5.54 0.98
CA SER A 112 16.15 -5.60 -0.49
C SER A 112 15.03 -6.55 -0.93
N LYS A 113 13.92 -6.55 -0.20
CA LYS A 113 12.75 -7.36 -0.52
C LYS A 113 11.79 -6.58 -1.41
N ILE A 114 10.97 -7.33 -2.14
CA ILE A 114 10.05 -6.76 -3.13
C ILE A 114 8.63 -7.22 -2.82
N GLY A 115 7.69 -6.30 -2.85
CA GLY A 115 6.28 -6.60 -2.70
C GLY A 115 5.43 -5.64 -3.50
N THR A 116 4.15 -5.94 -3.59
CA THR A 116 3.18 -5.13 -4.31
C THR A 116 1.97 -4.86 -3.43
N LEU A 117 1.52 -3.62 -3.44
CA LEU A 117 0.26 -3.22 -2.84
C LEU A 117 -0.62 -2.62 -3.91
N ARG A 118 -1.88 -3.01 -3.93
CA ARG A 118 -2.88 -2.42 -4.83
C ARG A 118 -4.06 -1.94 -4.00
N MET A 119 -4.48 -0.69 -4.26
CA MET A 119 -5.68 -0.12 -3.66
C MET A 119 -6.73 0.07 -4.75
N TYR A 120 -7.87 -0.60 -4.60
CA TYR A 120 -9.04 -0.35 -5.44
C TYR A 120 -9.89 0.73 -4.77
N TYR A 121 -10.32 1.71 -5.55
CA TYR A 121 -11.10 2.84 -5.00
C TYR A 121 -12.09 3.36 -6.04
N ARG A 122 -13.00 4.21 -5.60
CA ARG A 122 -13.94 4.90 -6.48
C ARG A 122 -14.18 6.35 -6.08
#